data_2320152feffdc9f61d0a647e4c88888b
#
_entry.id   2320152feffdc9f61d0a647e4c88888b
#
_cell.length_a   1.000
_cell.length_b   1.000
_cell.length_c   1.000
_cell.angle_alpha   90.00
_cell.angle_beta   90.00
_cell.angle_gamma   90.00
#
_symmetry.space_group_name_H-M   'P 1'
#
loop_
_entity.id
_entity.type
_entity.pdbx_description
1 polymer ?
#
loop_
_entity_poly.entity_id
_entity_poly.type
_entity_poly.pdbx_seq_one_letter_code
_entity_poly.pdbx_strand_id
1 'polypeptide(L)'
;MKQYTNNHIRFAEVLTHVIGWGIVFGFPFFIINRGGEAIDWMGYLRHSGVSLSFFIVFYLNYFLLIPRYLFSGRIREYMLLNLALIILMSGGLHLWQSVLFGNTPPKAPRKDLPPGWIFFVRDMFSMVLTIGLSAACLLYTSPSPRDRSLS
;
A
#
# COMPACT_ATOMS: atom_id res chain seq x y z
N MET A 1 8.33 -33.13 -13.73
CA MET A 1 7.44 -32.77 -12.62
C MET A 1 7.79 -31.43 -11.95
N LYS A 2 9.08 -31.06 -11.71
CA LYS A 2 9.47 -29.79 -11.05
C LYS A 2 9.00 -28.50 -11.76
N GLN A 3 8.89 -28.49 -13.07
CA GLN A 3 8.52 -27.30 -13.84
C GLN A 3 7.03 -26.93 -13.72
N TYR A 4 6.17 -27.94 -13.55
CA TYR A 4 4.73 -27.74 -13.41
C TYR A 4 4.36 -27.11 -12.05
N THR A 5 5.04 -27.50 -10.99
CA THR A 5 4.83 -26.98 -9.63
C THR A 5 5.23 -25.49 -9.53
N ASN A 6 6.28 -25.09 -10.25
CA ASN A 6 6.78 -23.70 -10.23
C ASN A 6 5.81 -22.70 -10.90
N ASN A 7 5.10 -23.15 -11.94
CA ASN A 7 4.13 -22.29 -12.64
C ASN A 7 2.86 -22.05 -11.81
N HIS A 8 2.40 -23.06 -11.06
CA HIS A 8 1.22 -22.90 -10.19
C HIS A 8 1.49 -21.98 -9.00
N ILE A 9 2.69 -22.04 -8.41
CA ILE A 9 3.08 -21.15 -7.30
C ILE A 9 3.15 -19.70 -7.78
N ARG A 10 3.78 -19.44 -8.92
CA ARG A 10 3.84 -18.09 -9.52
C ARG A 10 2.47 -17.55 -9.90
N PHE A 11 1.61 -18.40 -10.44
CA PHE A 11 0.24 -18.02 -10.77
C PHE A 11 -0.57 -17.65 -9.52
N ALA A 12 -0.47 -18.45 -8.46
CA ALA A 12 -1.13 -18.18 -7.18
C ALA A 12 -0.63 -16.87 -6.55
N GLU A 13 0.68 -16.58 -6.60
CA GLU A 13 1.28 -15.35 -6.12
C GLU A 13 0.72 -14.13 -6.89
N VAL A 14 0.76 -14.16 -8.21
CA VAL A 14 0.22 -13.09 -9.06
C VAL A 14 -1.27 -12.89 -8.78
N LEU A 15 -2.04 -13.98 -8.70
CA LEU A 15 -3.47 -13.93 -8.44
C LEU A 15 -3.77 -13.28 -7.07
N THR A 16 -3.02 -13.62 -6.04
CA THR A 16 -3.14 -13.03 -4.71
C THR A 16 -2.90 -11.52 -4.73
N HIS A 17 -1.87 -11.06 -5.46
CA HIS A 17 -1.61 -9.63 -5.64
C HIS A 17 -2.73 -8.93 -6.40
N VAL A 18 -3.22 -9.53 -7.49
CA VAL A 18 -4.32 -8.96 -8.29
C VAL A 18 -5.60 -8.85 -7.46
N ILE A 19 -5.98 -9.90 -6.73
CA ILE A 19 -7.17 -9.89 -5.86
C ILE A 19 -6.98 -8.87 -4.74
N GLY A 20 -5.83 -8.87 -4.05
CA GLY A 20 -5.55 -7.96 -2.96
C GLY A 20 -5.66 -6.49 -3.39
N TRP A 21 -5.01 -6.13 -4.49
CA TRP A 21 -5.09 -4.77 -5.02
C TRP A 21 -6.47 -4.44 -5.61
N GLY A 22 -7.14 -5.41 -6.20
CA GLY A 22 -8.53 -5.25 -6.63
C GLY A 22 -9.46 -4.86 -5.47
N ILE A 23 -9.27 -5.44 -4.29
CA ILE A 23 -10.01 -5.06 -3.07
C ILE A 23 -9.58 -3.67 -2.60
N VAL A 24 -8.30 -3.37 -2.51
CA VAL A 24 -7.77 -2.08 -2.01
C VAL A 24 -8.24 -0.90 -2.87
N PHE A 25 -8.29 -1.05 -4.19
CA PHE A 25 -8.78 -0.01 -5.09
C PHE A 25 -10.30 -0.06 -5.28
N GLY A 26 -10.91 -1.24 -5.25
CA GLY A 26 -12.35 -1.42 -5.44
C GLY A 26 -13.18 -1.01 -4.22
N PHE A 27 -12.71 -1.29 -3.02
CA PHE A 27 -13.46 -1.02 -1.79
C PHE A 27 -13.83 0.47 -1.60
N PRO A 28 -12.93 1.45 -1.79
CA PRO A 28 -13.28 2.87 -1.77
C PRO A 28 -14.35 3.24 -2.80
N PHE A 29 -14.30 2.64 -3.99
CA PHE A 29 -15.28 2.89 -5.03
C PHE A 29 -16.71 2.52 -4.58
N PHE A 30 -16.87 1.35 -3.96
CA PHE A 30 -18.16 0.91 -3.45
C PHE A 30 -18.68 1.76 -2.28
N ILE A 31 -17.78 2.20 -1.38
CA ILE A 31 -18.18 3.04 -0.25
C ILE A 31 -18.66 4.41 -0.70
N ILE A 32 -17.95 5.04 -1.64
CA ILE A 32 -18.25 6.39 -2.11
C ILE A 32 -19.57 6.43 -2.89
N ASN A 33 -19.85 5.37 -3.65
CA ASN A 33 -21.03 5.29 -4.53
C ASN A 33 -22.22 4.55 -3.89
N ARG A 34 -22.26 4.41 -2.58
CA ARG A 34 -23.32 3.65 -1.87
C ARG A 34 -24.71 4.27 -1.93
N GLY A 35 -24.84 5.55 -2.33
CA GLY A 35 -26.10 6.29 -2.26
C GLY A 35 -27.03 6.15 -3.47
N GLY A 36 -26.68 5.38 -4.51
CA GLY A 36 -27.52 5.20 -5.72
C GLY A 36 -27.65 6.43 -6.61
N GLU A 37 -26.95 7.51 -6.31
CA GLU A 37 -26.80 8.70 -7.15
C GLU A 37 -25.73 8.47 -8.25
N ALA A 38 -25.55 9.47 -9.12
CA ALA A 38 -24.50 9.42 -10.14
C ALA A 38 -23.12 9.15 -9.51
N ILE A 39 -22.29 8.37 -10.22
CA ILE A 39 -20.95 7.96 -9.74
C ILE A 39 -20.09 9.19 -9.44
N ASP A 40 -19.64 9.34 -8.20
CA ASP A 40 -18.75 10.42 -7.77
C ASP A 40 -17.29 10.07 -8.10
N TRP A 41 -16.91 10.28 -9.36
CA TRP A 41 -15.54 10.07 -9.84
C TRP A 41 -14.51 10.95 -9.13
N MET A 42 -14.89 12.18 -8.78
CA MET A 42 -13.99 13.12 -8.10
C MET A 42 -13.72 12.66 -6.65
N GLY A 43 -14.75 12.21 -5.95
CA GLY A 43 -14.60 11.59 -4.63
C GLY A 43 -13.74 10.35 -4.68
N TYR A 44 -13.94 9.48 -5.67
CA TYR A 44 -13.10 8.30 -5.87
C TYR A 44 -11.64 8.66 -6.13
N LEU A 45 -11.37 9.61 -7.03
CA LEU A 45 -10.02 10.05 -7.36
C LEU A 45 -9.29 10.63 -6.13
N ARG A 46 -10.01 11.34 -5.27
CA ARG A 46 -9.48 11.85 -3.99
C ARG A 46 -9.00 10.73 -3.08
N HIS A 47 -9.76 9.65 -2.95
CA HIS A 47 -9.45 8.51 -2.09
C HIS A 47 -8.43 7.55 -2.73
N SER A 48 -8.38 7.47 -4.05
CA SER A 48 -7.44 6.60 -4.77
C SER A 48 -5.98 6.95 -4.53
N GLY A 49 -5.67 8.20 -4.18
CA GLY A 49 -4.33 8.63 -3.78
C GLY A 49 -3.78 7.84 -2.59
N VAL A 50 -4.64 7.51 -1.61
CA VAL A 50 -4.26 6.70 -0.44
C VAL A 50 -3.93 5.26 -0.88
N SER A 51 -4.79 4.64 -1.68
CA SER A 51 -4.56 3.29 -2.22
C SER A 51 -3.30 3.23 -3.07
N LEU A 52 -3.05 4.25 -3.89
CA LEU A 52 -1.85 4.37 -4.70
C LEU A 52 -0.58 4.50 -3.84
N SER A 53 -0.64 5.23 -2.75
CA SER A 53 0.48 5.34 -1.80
C SER A 53 0.83 3.99 -1.18
N PHE A 54 -0.16 3.22 -0.77
CA PHE A 54 0.07 1.87 -0.24
C PHE A 54 0.66 0.94 -1.30
N PHE A 55 0.18 1.02 -2.54
CA PHE A 55 0.72 0.27 -3.66
C PHE A 55 2.21 0.58 -3.87
N ILE A 56 2.58 1.86 -3.93
CA ILE A 56 3.97 2.30 -4.12
C ILE A 56 4.84 1.84 -2.95
N VAL A 57 4.42 2.07 -1.71
CA VAL A 57 5.17 1.66 -0.51
C VAL A 57 5.36 0.15 -0.47
N PHE A 58 4.32 -0.63 -0.79
CA PHE A 58 4.41 -2.09 -0.82
C PHE A 58 5.46 -2.56 -1.82
N TYR A 59 5.37 -2.12 -3.08
CA TYR A 59 6.25 -2.64 -4.12
C TYR A 59 7.69 -2.09 -4.04
N LEU A 60 7.89 -0.86 -3.57
CA LEU A 60 9.24 -0.37 -3.27
C LEU A 60 9.91 -1.20 -2.17
N ASN A 61 9.17 -1.57 -1.15
CA ASN A 61 9.68 -2.48 -0.14
C ASN A 61 9.92 -3.88 -0.71
N TYR A 62 8.93 -4.45 -1.38
CA TYR A 62 8.98 -5.82 -1.88
C TYR A 62 10.14 -6.06 -2.86
N PHE A 63 10.34 -5.17 -3.84
CA PHE A 63 11.34 -5.35 -4.89
C PHE A 63 12.70 -4.72 -4.59
N LEU A 64 12.73 -3.65 -3.77
CA LEU A 64 13.96 -2.86 -3.62
C LEU A 64 14.52 -2.89 -2.20
N LEU A 65 13.73 -2.44 -1.20
CA LEU A 65 14.27 -2.22 0.15
C LEU A 65 14.56 -3.54 0.88
N ILE A 66 13.64 -4.49 0.84
CA ILE A 66 13.79 -5.76 1.54
C ILE A 66 14.94 -6.60 0.95
N PRO A 67 15.01 -6.87 -0.37
CA PRO A 67 16.09 -7.66 -0.92
C PRO A 67 17.47 -7.00 -0.75
N ARG A 68 17.52 -5.67 -0.87
CA ARG A 68 18.80 -4.94 -0.91
C ARG A 68 19.35 -4.59 0.46
N TYR A 69 18.48 -4.33 1.44
CA TYR A 69 18.91 -3.84 2.76
C TYR A 69 18.57 -4.82 3.88
N LEU A 70 17.35 -5.33 3.94
CA LEU A 70 16.93 -6.21 5.02
C LEU A 70 17.67 -7.58 4.95
N PHE A 71 17.69 -8.21 3.78
CA PHE A 71 18.37 -9.50 3.60
C PHE A 71 19.90 -9.39 3.59
N SER A 72 20.42 -8.19 3.35
CA SER A 72 21.88 -7.92 3.47
C SER A 72 22.33 -7.57 4.88
N GLY A 73 21.43 -7.65 5.88
CA GLY A 73 21.74 -7.33 7.28
C GLY A 73 21.88 -5.84 7.58
N ARG A 74 21.60 -4.95 6.63
CA ARG A 74 21.71 -3.49 6.75
C ARG A 74 20.43 -2.89 7.35
N ILE A 75 20.07 -3.34 8.56
CA ILE A 75 18.78 -3.02 9.20
C ILE A 75 18.64 -1.52 9.46
N ARG A 76 19.71 -0.82 9.87
CA ARG A 76 19.65 0.63 10.13
C ARG A 76 19.26 1.42 8.89
N GLU A 77 19.86 1.11 7.76
CA GLU A 77 19.58 1.77 6.49
C GLU A 77 18.16 1.44 6.00
N TYR A 78 17.73 0.18 6.17
CA TYR A 78 16.37 -0.23 5.90
C TYR A 78 15.36 0.60 6.69
N MET A 79 15.56 0.77 7.99
CA MET A 79 14.67 1.57 8.84
C MET A 79 14.65 3.04 8.46
N LEU A 80 15.82 3.65 8.20
CA LEU A 80 15.91 5.06 7.78
C LEU A 80 15.23 5.31 6.44
N LEU A 81 15.44 4.42 5.47
CA LEU A 81 14.80 4.54 4.15
C LEU A 81 13.28 4.38 4.23
N ASN A 82 12.79 3.45 5.06
CA ASN A 82 11.35 3.33 5.28
C ASN A 82 10.75 4.55 5.98
N LEU A 83 11.45 5.11 6.98
CA LEU A 83 11.01 6.35 7.63
C LEU A 83 10.93 7.51 6.63
N ALA A 84 11.97 7.68 5.80
CA ALA A 84 11.98 8.69 4.75
C ALA A 84 10.86 8.46 3.73
N LEU A 85 10.61 7.21 3.33
CA LEU A 85 9.53 6.84 2.42
C LEU A 85 8.15 7.18 2.99
N ILE A 86 7.89 6.86 4.26
CA ILE A 86 6.64 7.20 4.94
C ILE A 86 6.42 8.72 4.97
N ILE A 87 7.43 9.50 5.35
CA ILE A 87 7.34 10.96 5.40
C ILE A 87 7.06 11.52 4.00
N LEU A 88 7.76 11.04 2.99
CA LEU A 88 7.61 11.50 1.61
C LEU A 88 6.23 11.16 1.05
N MET A 89 5.74 9.96 1.28
CA MET A 89 4.42 9.54 0.82
C MET A 89 3.28 10.25 1.56
N SER A 90 3.42 10.45 2.88
CA SER A 90 2.43 11.21 3.66
C SER A 90 2.39 12.68 3.24
N GLY A 91 3.55 13.29 3.00
CA GLY A 91 3.65 14.65 2.46
C GLY A 91 3.06 14.76 1.06
N GLY A 92 3.34 13.78 0.19
CA GLY A 92 2.78 13.68 -1.15
C GLY A 92 1.26 13.55 -1.16
N LEU A 93 0.68 12.76 -0.25
CA LEU A 93 -0.77 12.67 -0.08
C LEU A 93 -1.40 14.00 0.35
N HIS A 94 -0.75 14.70 1.28
CA HIS A 94 -1.21 16.02 1.71
C HIS A 94 -1.18 17.03 0.55
N LEU A 95 -0.10 17.02 -0.24
CA LEU A 95 0.03 17.84 -1.42
C LEU A 95 -1.01 17.49 -2.48
N TRP A 96 -1.22 16.21 -2.75
CA TRP A 96 -2.27 15.70 -3.65
C TRP A 96 -3.64 16.25 -3.28
N GLN A 97 -4.00 16.14 -2.00
CA GLN A 97 -5.29 16.61 -1.51
C GLN A 97 -5.43 18.14 -1.56
N SER A 98 -4.37 18.88 -1.19
CA SER A 98 -4.41 20.35 -1.16
C SER A 98 -4.42 20.97 -2.55
N VAL A 99 -3.60 20.47 -3.48
CA VAL A 99 -3.46 21.04 -4.82
C VAL A 99 -4.64 20.68 -5.71
N LEU A 100 -5.06 19.42 -5.74
CA LEU A 100 -6.12 18.97 -6.64
C LEU A 100 -7.53 19.20 -6.09
N PHE A 101 -7.69 19.25 -4.77
CA PHE A 101 -9.01 19.27 -4.13
C PHE A 101 -9.18 20.41 -3.10
N GLY A 102 -8.16 21.24 -2.88
CA GLY A 102 -8.19 22.29 -1.87
C GLY A 102 -9.29 23.34 -2.10
N ASN A 103 -9.69 23.57 -3.34
CA ASN A 103 -10.73 24.53 -3.72
C ASN A 103 -12.15 23.92 -3.78
N THR A 104 -12.32 22.63 -3.49
CA THR A 104 -13.67 22.07 -3.42
C THR A 104 -14.30 22.41 -2.08
N PRO A 105 -15.43 23.14 -2.06
CA PRO A 105 -16.10 23.46 -0.80
C PRO A 105 -16.47 22.16 -0.06
N PRO A 106 -16.23 22.10 1.26
CA PRO A 106 -16.62 20.94 2.04
C PRO A 106 -18.12 20.72 1.91
N LYS A 107 -18.55 19.53 1.50
CA LYS A 107 -19.96 19.12 1.57
C LYS A 107 -20.37 19.16 3.04
N ALA A 108 -21.04 20.24 3.45
CA ALA A 108 -21.58 20.54 4.78
C ALA A 108 -20.56 20.46 5.94
N PRO A 109 -20.54 21.42 6.88
CA PRO A 109 -19.71 21.34 8.07
C PRO A 109 -20.20 20.19 8.95
N ARG A 110 -19.56 19.05 8.89
CA ARG A 110 -19.74 18.00 9.90
C ARG A 110 -19.07 18.48 11.17
N LYS A 111 -19.88 18.83 12.17
CA LYS A 111 -19.42 19.28 13.49
C LYS A 111 -18.52 18.28 14.25
N ASP A 112 -18.48 17.02 13.82
CA ASP A 112 -17.82 15.91 14.51
C ASP A 112 -16.64 15.31 13.73
N LEU A 113 -16.01 16.06 12.82
CA LEU A 113 -14.80 15.55 12.13
C LEU A 113 -13.61 15.62 13.10
N PRO A 114 -12.86 14.51 13.25
CA PRO A 114 -11.64 14.51 14.03
C PRO A 114 -10.59 15.49 13.42
N PRO A 115 -9.70 16.06 14.25
CA PRO A 115 -8.65 16.95 13.80
C PRO A 115 -7.81 16.32 12.67
N GLY A 116 -7.35 17.12 11.70
CA GLY A 116 -6.62 16.65 10.51
C GLY A 116 -5.38 15.81 10.82
N TRP A 117 -4.71 16.05 11.97
CA TRP A 117 -3.56 15.27 12.39
C TRP A 117 -3.88 13.79 12.67
N ILE A 118 -5.13 13.45 13.05
CA ILE A 118 -5.56 12.06 13.26
C ILE A 118 -5.54 11.29 11.95
N PHE A 119 -5.98 11.92 10.85
CA PHE A 119 -5.90 11.29 9.54
C PHE A 119 -4.45 11.07 9.10
N PHE A 120 -3.57 12.01 9.39
CA PHE A 120 -2.15 11.88 9.11
C PHE A 120 -1.51 10.72 9.89
N VAL A 121 -1.78 10.60 11.19
CA VAL A 121 -1.29 9.49 12.03
C VAL A 121 -1.85 8.15 11.56
N ARG A 122 -3.12 8.09 11.19
CA ARG A 122 -3.75 6.89 10.61
C ARG A 122 -3.02 6.44 9.35
N ASP A 123 -2.74 7.38 8.45
CA ASP A 123 -2.11 7.07 7.16
C ASP A 123 -0.66 6.60 7.36
N MET A 124 0.10 7.23 8.26
CA MET A 124 1.43 6.76 8.66
C MET A 124 1.39 5.34 9.23
N PHE A 125 0.48 5.07 10.15
CA PHE A 125 0.32 3.75 10.75
C PHE A 125 -0.03 2.68 9.69
N SER A 126 -0.92 3.00 8.78
CA SER A 126 -1.29 2.11 7.67
C SER A 126 -0.11 1.82 6.73
N MET A 127 0.77 2.79 6.51
CA MET A 127 2.00 2.58 5.73
C MET A 127 2.98 1.65 6.46
N VAL A 128 3.12 1.77 7.78
CA VAL A 128 3.93 0.83 8.59
C VAL A 128 3.39 -0.60 8.46
N LEU A 129 2.07 -0.78 8.54
CA LEU A 129 1.45 -2.09 8.33
C LEU A 129 1.70 -2.63 6.91
N THR A 130 1.66 -1.77 5.90
CA THR A 130 1.95 -2.14 4.50
C THR A 130 3.39 -2.59 4.31
N ILE A 131 4.35 -1.94 4.99
CA ILE A 131 5.76 -2.35 5.01
C ILE A 131 5.89 -3.73 5.66
N GLY A 132 5.26 -3.95 6.81
CA GLY A 132 5.23 -5.25 7.48
C GLY A 132 4.62 -6.35 6.60
N LEU A 133 3.53 -6.04 5.92
CA LEU A 133 2.87 -6.97 4.99
C LEU A 133 3.78 -7.33 3.82
N SER A 134 4.50 -6.36 3.23
CA SER A 134 5.44 -6.62 2.14
C SER A 134 6.59 -7.53 2.58
N ALA A 135 7.10 -7.34 3.80
CA ALA A 135 8.12 -8.21 4.38
C ALA A 135 7.60 -9.63 4.63
N ALA A 136 6.39 -9.75 5.18
CA ALA A 136 5.74 -11.04 5.39
C ALA A 136 5.53 -11.79 4.06
N CYS A 137 4.98 -11.12 3.04
CA CYS A 137 4.80 -11.72 1.71
C CYS A 137 6.11 -12.27 1.15
N LEU A 138 7.19 -11.47 1.22
CA LEU A 138 8.47 -11.87 0.66
C LEU A 138 9.12 -13.03 1.45
N LEU A 139 9.00 -13.05 2.78
CA LEU A 139 9.48 -14.14 3.62
C LEU A 139 8.75 -15.46 3.34
N TYR A 140 7.44 -15.39 3.08
CA TYR A 140 6.64 -16.58 2.74
C TYR A 140 6.90 -17.09 1.32
N THR A 141 7.20 -16.20 0.38
CA THR A 141 7.46 -16.57 -1.03
C THR A 141 8.92 -16.92 -1.28
N SER A 142 9.84 -16.56 -0.38
CA SER A 142 11.26 -16.93 -0.48
C SER A 142 11.44 -18.43 -0.19
N PRO A 143 12.09 -19.19 -1.08
CA PRO A 143 12.39 -20.60 -0.82
C PRO A 143 13.23 -20.74 0.44
N SER A 144 12.82 -21.66 1.32
CA SER A 144 13.51 -21.96 2.58
C SER A 144 14.99 -22.25 2.35
N PRO A 145 15.89 -21.85 3.25
CA PRO A 145 17.32 -22.22 3.17
C PRO A 145 17.55 -23.73 3.07
N ARG A 146 16.63 -24.54 3.58
CA ARG A 146 16.66 -26.02 3.48
C ARG A 146 16.43 -26.53 2.06
N ASP A 147 15.63 -25.83 1.25
CA ASP A 147 15.37 -26.27 -0.14
C ASP A 147 16.56 -25.94 -1.06
N ARG A 148 17.41 -24.99 -0.69
CA ARG A 148 18.64 -24.64 -1.43
C ARG A 148 19.78 -25.64 -1.22
N SER A 149 19.76 -26.41 -0.13
CA SER A 149 20.79 -27.41 0.15
C SER A 149 20.52 -28.78 -0.50
N LEU A 150 19.34 -28.95 -1.12
CA LEU A 150 18.93 -30.20 -1.77
C LEU A 150 18.91 -30.11 -3.31
N SER A 151 19.36 -29.01 -3.87
CA SER A 151 19.51 -28.79 -5.33
C SER A 151 20.97 -28.73 -5.73
#